data_eb014cdb095d1b612283b666b546e3aa
#
_entry.id   eb014cdb095d1b612283b666b546e3aa
#
_cell.length_a   1.000
_cell.length_b   1.000
_cell.length_c   1.000
_cell.angle_alpha   90.00
_cell.angle_beta   90.00
_cell.angle_gamma   90.00
#
_symmetry.space_group_name_H-M   'P 1'
#
loop_
_entity.id
_entity.type
_entity.pdbx_description
1 polymer ?
#
loop_
_entity_poly.entity_id
_entity_poly.type
_entity_poly.pdbx_seq_one_letter_code
_entity_poly.pdbx_strand_id
1 'polypeptide(L)'
;MPGTNDFRSYVFDPARVDAAGKNVGQRVYWKLYAIENLVRVMAHSILTAQVGANWWAVAVDPGIQASVQRRRADYTNRPWHGTPGKHDIYYAFLSDLSKIIIANSHLFRPVIPDIDQWIARLEQVRLPRNIVGHMNWPHKTDRQRIDVVHADLQQLVQQLAASGTGLSIP
;
A
#
# COMPACT_ATOMS: atom_id res chain seq x y z
N MET A 1 25.00 -21.84 5.77
CA MET A 1 23.77 -21.03 5.73
C MET A 1 24.05 -19.79 4.90
N PRO A 2 23.25 -19.40 3.92
CA PRO A 2 23.44 -18.10 3.29
C PRO A 2 23.33 -17.05 4.37
N GLY A 3 24.39 -16.24 4.53
CA GLY A 3 24.48 -15.21 5.55
C GLY A 3 23.27 -14.29 5.53
N THR A 4 22.69 -14.03 6.68
CA THR A 4 21.64 -13.03 6.77
C THR A 4 22.26 -11.67 6.45
N ASN A 5 21.63 -10.88 5.58
CA ASN A 5 22.07 -9.50 5.31
C ASN A 5 21.62 -8.52 6.41
N ASP A 6 21.06 -9.04 7.50
CA ASP A 6 20.69 -8.27 8.68
C ASP A 6 21.93 -7.90 9.49
N PHE A 7 22.27 -6.63 9.52
CA PHE A 7 23.46 -6.13 10.23
C PHE A 7 23.48 -6.47 11.72
N ARG A 8 22.29 -6.68 12.34
CA ARG A 8 22.15 -7.02 13.77
C ARG A 8 22.71 -8.41 14.12
N SER A 9 22.96 -9.25 13.12
CA SER A 9 23.52 -10.58 13.29
C SER A 9 25.07 -10.58 13.36
N TYR A 10 25.70 -9.40 13.36
CA TYR A 10 27.14 -9.23 13.31
C TYR A 10 27.62 -8.19 14.33
N VAL A 11 28.93 -8.13 14.56
CA VAL A 11 29.54 -7.01 15.28
C VAL A 11 29.23 -5.73 14.52
N PHE A 12 28.95 -4.66 15.26
CA PHE A 12 28.58 -3.36 14.69
C PHE A 12 29.62 -2.85 13.68
N ASP A 13 29.12 -2.53 12.51
CA ASP A 13 29.88 -1.95 11.39
C ASP A 13 28.93 -1.05 10.58
N PRO A 14 29.22 0.25 10.45
CA PRO A 14 28.39 1.18 9.68
C PRO A 14 28.16 0.73 8.23
N ALA A 15 29.17 0.16 7.59
CA ALA A 15 29.07 -0.30 6.20
C ALA A 15 28.04 -1.44 6.06
N ARG A 16 27.88 -2.27 7.09
CA ARG A 16 26.84 -3.32 7.12
C ARG A 16 25.44 -2.75 7.29
N VAL A 17 25.30 -1.65 8.05
CA VAL A 17 24.00 -0.95 8.15
C VAL A 17 23.57 -0.42 6.79
N ASP A 18 24.48 0.25 6.08
CA ASP A 18 24.22 0.77 4.72
C ASP A 18 23.89 -0.35 3.73
N ALA A 19 24.65 -1.44 3.76
CA ALA A 19 24.44 -2.60 2.89
C ALA A 19 23.07 -3.27 3.17
N ALA A 20 22.69 -3.38 4.44
CA ALA A 20 21.38 -3.90 4.84
C ALA A 20 20.24 -2.98 4.34
N GLY A 21 20.37 -1.67 4.51
CA GLY A 21 19.40 -0.70 4.03
C GLY A 21 19.21 -0.76 2.51
N LYS A 22 20.30 -0.79 1.74
CA LYS A 22 20.27 -0.96 0.28
C LYS A 22 19.58 -2.26 -0.13
N ASN A 23 19.85 -3.36 0.59
CA ASN A 23 19.24 -4.65 0.31
C ASN A 23 17.72 -4.62 0.53
N VAL A 24 17.26 -4.05 1.65
CA VAL A 24 15.82 -3.88 1.93
C VAL A 24 15.17 -3.00 0.87
N GLY A 25 15.79 -1.89 0.51
CA GLY A 25 15.30 -0.99 -0.54
C GLY A 25 15.11 -1.69 -1.88
N GLN A 26 16.15 -2.39 -2.34
CA GLN A 26 16.18 -3.05 -3.64
C GLN A 26 15.33 -4.33 -3.74
N ARG A 27 15.07 -5.02 -2.64
CA ARG A 27 14.38 -6.32 -2.67
C ARG A 27 12.96 -6.28 -2.12
N VAL A 28 12.65 -5.33 -1.24
CA VAL A 28 11.40 -5.33 -0.48
C VAL A 28 10.65 -4.03 -0.59
N TYR A 29 11.29 -2.90 -0.32
CA TYR A 29 10.62 -1.60 -0.20
C TYR A 29 9.89 -1.21 -1.49
N TRP A 30 10.51 -1.37 -2.65
CA TRP A 30 9.88 -1.03 -3.92
C TRP A 30 8.61 -1.84 -4.22
N LYS A 31 8.55 -3.11 -3.76
CA LYS A 31 7.34 -3.93 -3.91
C LYS A 31 6.21 -3.44 -3.00
N LEU A 32 6.53 -3.06 -1.77
CA LEU A 32 5.56 -2.45 -0.87
C LEU A 32 5.05 -1.11 -1.42
N TYR A 33 5.93 -0.29 -1.98
CA TYR A 33 5.56 0.92 -2.70
C TYR A 33 4.60 0.60 -3.86
N ALA A 34 4.92 -0.41 -4.66
CA ALA A 34 4.06 -0.84 -5.77
C ALA A 34 2.70 -1.37 -5.26
N ILE A 35 2.67 -2.25 -4.26
CA ILE A 35 1.44 -2.77 -3.67
C ILE A 35 0.53 -1.62 -3.21
N GLU A 36 1.05 -0.72 -2.40
CA GLU A 36 0.25 0.37 -1.83
C GLU A 36 -0.30 1.31 -2.91
N ASN A 37 0.48 1.62 -3.95
CA ASN A 37 0.03 2.48 -5.04
C ASN A 37 -0.91 1.77 -6.03
N LEU A 38 -0.70 0.50 -6.33
CA LEU A 38 -1.66 -0.28 -7.13
C LEU A 38 -3.02 -0.38 -6.43
N VAL A 39 -3.03 -0.61 -5.12
CA VAL A 39 -4.28 -0.61 -4.33
C VAL A 39 -4.95 0.77 -4.35
N ARG A 40 -4.18 1.88 -4.26
CA ARG A 40 -4.73 3.24 -4.37
C ARG A 40 -5.40 3.48 -5.71
N VAL A 41 -4.70 3.17 -6.80
CA VAL A 41 -5.24 3.34 -8.17
C VAL A 41 -6.49 2.49 -8.37
N MET A 42 -6.46 1.23 -7.97
CA MET A 42 -7.60 0.32 -8.07
C MET A 42 -8.80 0.83 -7.26
N ALA A 43 -8.60 1.17 -5.99
CA ALA A 43 -9.67 1.67 -5.12
C ALA A 43 -10.25 2.98 -5.65
N HIS A 44 -9.40 3.94 -6.04
CA HIS A 44 -9.84 5.20 -6.63
C HIS A 44 -10.68 4.98 -7.90
N SER A 45 -10.17 4.17 -8.82
CA SER A 45 -10.83 3.94 -10.10
C SER A 45 -12.20 3.30 -9.94
N ILE A 46 -12.29 2.23 -9.13
CA ILE A 46 -13.56 1.53 -8.90
C ILE A 46 -14.55 2.42 -8.15
N LEU A 47 -14.14 3.10 -7.08
CA LEU A 47 -15.02 3.97 -6.32
C LEU A 47 -15.47 5.19 -7.12
N THR A 48 -14.59 5.75 -7.95
CA THR A 48 -14.98 6.84 -8.87
C THR A 48 -16.02 6.37 -9.89
N ALA A 49 -15.84 5.17 -10.45
CA ALA A 49 -16.79 4.61 -11.40
C ALA A 49 -18.16 4.26 -10.77
N GLN A 50 -18.17 3.77 -9.54
CA GLN A 50 -19.38 3.29 -8.86
C GLN A 50 -20.13 4.40 -8.10
N VAL A 51 -19.43 5.37 -7.54
CA VAL A 51 -19.97 6.41 -6.65
C VAL A 51 -19.90 7.80 -7.29
N GLY A 52 -18.90 8.04 -8.13
CA GLY A 52 -18.64 9.34 -8.74
C GLY A 52 -17.40 10.05 -8.17
N ALA A 53 -17.11 11.24 -8.69
CA ALA A 53 -15.91 12.01 -8.34
C ALA A 53 -15.82 12.38 -6.84
N ASN A 54 -16.93 12.44 -6.13
CA ASN A 54 -17.01 12.76 -4.71
C ASN A 54 -16.96 11.54 -3.78
N TRP A 55 -16.57 10.37 -4.30
CA TRP A 55 -16.55 9.10 -3.57
C TRP A 55 -15.84 9.18 -2.22
N TRP A 56 -14.78 10.00 -2.11
CA TRP A 56 -14.04 10.15 -0.85
C TRP A 56 -14.94 10.66 0.27
N ALA A 57 -15.76 11.65 0.01
CA ALA A 57 -16.68 12.22 1.00
C ALA A 57 -17.86 11.28 1.31
N VAL A 58 -18.28 10.46 0.35
CA VAL A 58 -19.50 9.64 0.45
C VAL A 58 -19.20 8.23 0.97
N ALA A 59 -18.11 7.61 0.51
CA ALA A 59 -17.83 6.19 0.73
C ALA A 59 -16.75 5.92 1.78
N VAL A 60 -16.06 6.94 2.30
CA VAL A 60 -15.02 6.78 3.30
C VAL A 60 -15.54 7.12 4.70
N ASP A 61 -15.22 6.25 5.66
CA ASP A 61 -15.58 6.48 7.06
C ASP A 61 -15.05 7.82 7.59
N PRO A 62 -15.88 8.60 8.33
CA PRO A 62 -15.47 9.90 8.86
C PRO A 62 -14.22 9.88 9.74
N GLY A 63 -13.97 8.79 10.47
CA GLY A 63 -12.76 8.62 11.28
C GLY A 63 -11.51 8.49 10.44
N ILE A 64 -11.61 7.80 9.30
CA ILE A 64 -10.52 7.71 8.31
C ILE A 64 -10.30 9.09 7.67
N GLN A 65 -11.37 9.78 7.25
CA GLN A 65 -11.28 11.12 6.69
C GLN A 65 -10.57 12.08 7.65
N ALA A 66 -10.99 12.11 8.93
CA ALA A 66 -10.38 12.95 9.95
C ALA A 66 -8.88 12.63 10.18
N SER A 67 -8.52 11.35 10.14
CA SER A 67 -7.12 10.91 10.29
C SER A 67 -6.27 11.33 9.09
N VAL A 68 -6.81 11.21 7.89
CA VAL A 68 -6.17 11.66 6.64
C VAL A 68 -5.99 13.18 6.64
N GLN A 69 -6.99 13.94 7.06
CA GLN A 69 -6.90 15.41 7.13
C GLN A 69 -5.82 15.86 8.13
N ARG A 70 -5.68 15.21 9.28
CA ARG A 70 -4.58 15.50 10.22
C ARG A 70 -3.21 15.28 9.57
N ARG A 71 -3.01 14.13 8.87
CA ARG A 71 -1.76 13.87 8.15
C ARG A 71 -1.50 14.89 7.04
N ARG A 72 -2.53 15.27 6.30
CA ARG A 72 -2.42 16.29 5.26
C ARG A 72 -2.03 17.65 5.83
N ALA A 73 -2.60 18.04 6.97
CA ALA A 73 -2.27 19.28 7.66
C ALA A 73 -0.78 19.35 8.06
N ASP A 74 -0.16 18.23 8.42
CA ASP A 74 1.28 18.19 8.73
C ASP A 74 2.14 18.67 7.56
N TYR A 75 1.75 18.39 6.32
CA TYR A 75 2.45 18.86 5.12
C TYR A 75 2.06 20.29 4.74
N THR A 76 0.75 20.60 4.83
CA THR A 76 0.24 21.95 4.47
C THR A 76 0.82 23.01 5.38
N ASN A 77 1.01 22.69 6.66
CA ASN A 77 1.60 23.59 7.65
C ASN A 77 3.14 23.73 7.52
N ARG A 78 3.76 22.94 6.61
CA ARG A 78 5.21 22.95 6.37
C ARG A 78 5.48 23.07 4.87
N PRO A 79 5.25 24.25 4.26
CA PRO A 79 5.24 24.43 2.80
C PRO A 79 6.61 24.18 2.13
N TRP A 80 7.69 24.06 2.90
CA TRP A 80 9.02 23.69 2.40
C TRP A 80 9.19 22.18 2.17
N HIS A 81 8.23 21.35 2.60
CA HIS A 81 8.17 19.92 2.29
C HIS A 81 7.34 19.67 1.02
N GLY A 82 7.73 18.64 0.27
CA GLY A 82 6.89 18.10 -0.78
C GLY A 82 5.63 17.46 -0.19
N THR A 83 4.55 17.44 -0.95
CA THR A 83 3.29 16.77 -0.55
C THR A 83 3.17 15.39 -1.19
N PRO A 84 2.55 14.42 -0.52
CA PRO A 84 2.30 13.08 -1.11
C PRO A 84 1.46 13.12 -2.39
N GLY A 85 0.51 14.05 -2.51
CA GLY A 85 -0.35 14.22 -3.68
C GLY A 85 -1.51 15.15 -3.43
N LYS A 86 -2.32 15.38 -4.47
CA LYS A 86 -3.48 16.30 -4.38
C LYS A 86 -4.71 15.63 -3.76
N HIS A 87 -4.97 14.37 -4.08
CA HIS A 87 -6.12 13.62 -3.57
C HIS A 87 -5.84 13.08 -2.17
N ASP A 88 -6.86 13.04 -1.31
CA ASP A 88 -6.76 12.62 0.09
C ASP A 88 -6.29 11.16 0.25
N ILE A 89 -6.56 10.30 -0.73
CA ILE A 89 -6.11 8.91 -0.75
C ILE A 89 -4.58 8.76 -0.62
N TYR A 90 -3.80 9.75 -1.04
CA TYR A 90 -2.33 9.71 -0.92
C TYR A 90 -1.86 9.83 0.53
N TYR A 91 -2.71 10.31 1.43
CA TYR A 91 -2.43 10.41 2.87
C TYR A 91 -3.01 9.21 3.65
N ALA A 92 -3.69 8.29 2.96
CA ALA A 92 -4.17 7.03 3.53
C ALA A 92 -3.05 5.99 3.56
N PHE A 93 -2.94 5.25 4.66
CA PHE A 93 -2.05 4.10 4.78
C PHE A 93 -2.71 2.84 4.21
N LEU A 94 -1.93 1.79 3.97
CA LEU A 94 -2.45 0.51 3.48
C LEU A 94 -3.60 -0.03 4.36
N SER A 95 -3.50 0.14 5.69
CA SER A 95 -4.57 -0.24 6.61
C SER A 95 -5.86 0.56 6.45
N ASP A 96 -5.75 1.84 6.07
CA ASP A 96 -6.93 2.67 5.77
C ASP A 96 -7.56 2.23 4.45
N LEU A 97 -6.73 1.95 3.44
CA LEU A 97 -7.18 1.42 2.13
C LEU A 97 -7.92 0.09 2.30
N SER A 98 -7.38 -0.84 3.09
CA SER A 98 -8.06 -2.09 3.40
C SER A 98 -9.43 -1.86 4.03
N LYS A 99 -9.54 -0.96 5.00
CA LYS A 99 -10.82 -0.62 5.65
C LYS A 99 -11.82 0.01 4.67
N ILE A 100 -11.35 0.89 3.79
CA ILE A 100 -12.19 1.49 2.74
C ILE A 100 -12.73 0.42 1.80
N ILE A 101 -11.90 -0.52 1.36
CA ILE A 101 -12.31 -1.63 0.49
C ILE A 101 -13.29 -2.55 1.22
N ILE A 102 -13.04 -2.89 2.47
CA ILE A 102 -13.94 -3.74 3.29
C ILE A 102 -15.33 -3.09 3.39
N ALA A 103 -15.38 -1.82 3.80
CA ALA A 103 -16.65 -1.10 3.97
C ALA A 103 -17.46 -0.98 2.68
N ASN A 104 -16.78 -0.97 1.53
CA ASN A 104 -17.39 -0.83 0.22
C ASN A 104 -17.29 -2.10 -0.66
N SER A 105 -17.06 -3.26 -0.06
CA SER A 105 -16.79 -4.51 -0.81
C SER A 105 -17.86 -4.84 -1.85
N HIS A 106 -19.11 -4.48 -1.59
CA HIS A 106 -20.23 -4.64 -2.53
C HIS A 106 -20.05 -3.86 -3.84
N LEU A 107 -19.32 -2.72 -3.82
CA LEU A 107 -19.00 -1.94 -5.01
C LEU A 107 -17.82 -2.54 -5.80
N PHE A 108 -16.98 -3.31 -5.15
CA PHE A 108 -15.83 -3.99 -5.78
C PHE A 108 -16.23 -5.33 -6.42
N ARG A 109 -17.20 -6.07 -5.84
CA ARG A 109 -17.60 -7.41 -6.31
C ARG A 109 -17.98 -7.51 -7.78
N PRO A 110 -18.67 -6.54 -8.40
CA PRO A 110 -18.98 -6.62 -9.83
C PRO A 110 -17.73 -6.67 -10.73
N VAL A 111 -16.60 -6.13 -10.25
CA VAL A 111 -15.35 -6.01 -10.99
C VAL A 111 -14.31 -7.02 -10.48
N ILE A 112 -14.32 -7.31 -9.18
CA ILE A 112 -13.44 -8.26 -8.48
C ILE A 112 -14.34 -9.21 -7.67
N PRO A 113 -14.85 -10.31 -8.27
CA PRO A 113 -15.76 -11.20 -7.59
C PRO A 113 -15.23 -11.80 -6.27
N ASP A 114 -13.93 -12.05 -6.21
CA ASP A 114 -13.22 -12.62 -5.06
C ASP A 114 -12.58 -11.56 -4.14
N ILE A 115 -13.19 -10.38 -4.04
CA ILE A 115 -12.66 -9.25 -3.25
C ILE A 115 -12.30 -9.62 -1.81
N ASP A 116 -13.02 -10.54 -1.18
CA ASP A 116 -12.75 -10.98 0.20
C ASP A 116 -11.39 -11.70 0.30
N GLN A 117 -11.00 -12.48 -0.70
CA GLN A 117 -9.67 -13.09 -0.77
C GLN A 117 -8.58 -12.03 -0.95
N TRP A 118 -8.85 -10.99 -1.74
CA TRP A 118 -7.91 -9.88 -1.91
C TRP A 118 -7.73 -9.08 -0.63
N ILE A 119 -8.79 -8.83 0.13
CA ILE A 119 -8.70 -8.21 1.45
C ILE A 119 -7.81 -9.05 2.38
N ALA A 120 -8.00 -10.37 2.41
CA ALA A 120 -7.17 -11.27 3.22
C ALA A 120 -5.69 -11.23 2.79
N ARG A 121 -5.40 -11.16 1.49
CA ARG A 121 -4.02 -11.01 0.98
C ARG A 121 -3.37 -9.68 1.38
N LEU A 122 -4.11 -8.58 1.34
CA LEU A 122 -3.61 -7.27 1.80
C LEU A 122 -3.29 -7.29 3.30
N GLU A 123 -4.09 -7.98 4.12
CA GLU A 123 -3.79 -8.15 5.55
C GLU A 123 -2.50 -8.95 5.80
N GLN A 124 -2.16 -9.92 4.95
CA GLN A 124 -0.91 -10.68 5.07
C GLN A 124 0.34 -9.80 4.93
N VAL A 125 0.28 -8.69 4.22
CA VAL A 125 1.41 -7.77 4.05
C VAL A 125 1.39 -6.59 5.02
N ARG A 126 0.35 -6.43 5.81
CA ARG A 126 0.21 -5.31 6.77
C ARG A 126 1.35 -5.29 7.80
N LEU A 127 1.62 -6.41 8.47
CA LEU A 127 2.71 -6.50 9.44
C LEU A 127 4.09 -6.43 8.78
N PRO A 128 4.38 -7.18 7.70
CA PRO A 128 5.61 -7.01 6.93
C PRO A 128 5.88 -5.57 6.50
N ARG A 129 4.85 -4.87 6.03
CA ARG A 129 4.93 -3.45 5.66
C ARG A 129 5.32 -2.58 6.85
N ASN A 130 4.75 -2.83 8.02
CA ASN A 130 5.09 -2.06 9.22
C ASN A 130 6.54 -2.30 9.66
N ILE A 131 7.04 -3.54 9.60
CA ILE A 131 8.45 -3.85 9.87
C ILE A 131 9.37 -2.98 9.00
N VAL A 132 9.14 -2.97 7.70
CA VAL A 132 9.95 -2.22 6.73
C VAL A 132 9.72 -0.70 6.87
N GLY A 133 8.48 -0.28 7.08
CA GLY A 133 8.13 1.14 7.29
C GLY A 133 8.79 1.75 8.54
N HIS A 134 9.05 0.94 9.56
CA HIS A 134 9.83 1.33 10.75
C HIS A 134 11.33 1.02 10.61
N MET A 135 11.83 0.88 9.38
CA MET A 135 13.25 0.66 9.07
C MET A 135 13.85 -0.58 9.73
N ASN A 136 13.04 -1.63 9.92
CA ASN A 136 13.50 -2.91 10.46
C ASN A 136 13.70 -3.94 9.34
N TRP A 137 14.49 -4.99 9.66
CA TRP A 137 14.77 -6.09 8.74
C TRP A 137 13.59 -7.07 8.71
N PRO A 138 12.94 -7.30 7.55
CA PRO A 138 11.84 -8.27 7.43
C PRO A 138 12.39 -9.69 7.42
N HIS A 139 11.68 -10.60 8.09
CA HIS A 139 12.01 -12.03 8.06
C HIS A 139 11.85 -12.62 6.64
N LYS A 140 12.47 -13.78 6.40
CA LYS A 140 12.38 -14.46 5.09
C LYS A 140 10.92 -14.71 4.66
N THR A 141 10.09 -15.18 5.59
CA THR A 141 8.65 -15.43 5.32
C THR A 141 7.87 -14.18 5.02
N ASP A 142 8.22 -13.04 5.63
CA ASP A 142 7.58 -11.76 5.35
C ASP A 142 7.91 -11.27 3.94
N ARG A 143 9.16 -11.44 3.52
CA ARG A 143 9.59 -11.13 2.16
C ARG A 143 8.86 -11.98 1.13
N GLN A 144 8.71 -13.29 1.39
CA GLN A 144 7.96 -14.20 0.52
C GLN A 144 6.48 -13.80 0.39
N ARG A 145 5.83 -13.38 1.49
CA ARG A 145 4.46 -12.87 1.43
C ARG A 145 4.34 -11.62 0.57
N ILE A 146 5.28 -10.68 0.74
CA ILE A 146 5.33 -9.47 -0.08
C ILE A 146 5.51 -9.83 -1.56
N ASP A 147 6.40 -10.77 -1.88
CA ASP A 147 6.66 -11.21 -3.25
C ASP A 147 5.41 -11.78 -3.92
N VAL A 148 4.70 -12.67 -3.22
CA VAL A 148 3.47 -13.31 -3.73
C VAL A 148 2.38 -12.27 -3.94
N VAL A 149 2.08 -11.45 -2.91
CA VAL A 149 1.01 -10.44 -3.01
C VAL A 149 1.31 -9.40 -4.08
N HIS A 150 2.57 -9.00 -4.24
CA HIS A 150 2.97 -8.09 -5.31
C HIS A 150 2.70 -8.68 -6.71
N ALA A 151 3.12 -9.92 -6.94
CA ALA A 151 2.92 -10.59 -8.23
C ALA A 151 1.43 -10.78 -8.54
N ASP A 152 0.66 -11.25 -7.57
CA ASP A 152 -0.79 -11.46 -7.72
C ASP A 152 -1.51 -10.13 -8.01
N LEU A 153 -1.15 -9.06 -7.30
CA LEU A 153 -1.78 -7.75 -7.48
C LEU A 153 -1.45 -7.14 -8.85
N GLN A 154 -0.23 -7.35 -9.36
CA GLN A 154 0.11 -6.94 -10.73
C GLN A 154 -0.77 -7.66 -11.75
N GLN A 155 -1.01 -8.96 -11.60
CA GLN A 155 -1.91 -9.72 -12.48
C GLN A 155 -3.34 -9.21 -12.39
N LEU A 156 -3.86 -8.97 -11.18
CA LEU A 156 -5.21 -8.42 -11.02
C LEU A 156 -5.36 -7.08 -11.75
N VAL A 157 -4.44 -6.15 -11.56
CA VAL A 157 -4.50 -4.82 -12.18
C VAL A 157 -4.42 -4.93 -13.71
N GLN A 158 -3.60 -5.83 -14.24
CA GLN A 158 -3.54 -6.11 -15.69
C GLN A 158 -4.86 -6.69 -16.21
N GLN A 159 -5.49 -7.62 -15.50
CA GLN A 159 -6.79 -8.17 -15.85
C GLN A 159 -7.89 -7.10 -15.83
N LEU A 160 -7.91 -6.24 -14.82
CA LEU A 160 -8.84 -5.11 -14.73
C LEU A 160 -8.68 -4.16 -15.93
N ALA A 161 -7.45 -3.81 -16.28
CA ALA A 161 -7.18 -2.97 -17.45
C ALA A 161 -7.64 -3.65 -18.76
N ALA A 162 -7.38 -4.95 -18.91
CA ALA A 162 -7.78 -5.72 -20.08
C ALA A 162 -9.32 -5.91 -20.19
N SER A 163 -10.04 -5.96 -19.08
CA SER A 163 -11.50 -6.04 -19.04
C SER A 163 -12.23 -4.72 -19.29
N GLY A 164 -11.49 -3.66 -19.56
CA GLY A 164 -12.07 -2.33 -19.83
C GLY A 164 -12.37 -1.51 -18.56
N THR A 165 -11.92 -1.95 -17.39
CA THR A 165 -11.98 -1.11 -16.19
C THR A 165 -11.08 0.10 -16.39
N GLY A 166 -11.65 1.28 -16.42
CA GLY A 166 -10.92 2.53 -16.61
C GLY A 166 -10.07 2.85 -15.37
N LEU A 167 -8.80 2.43 -15.37
CA LEU A 167 -7.88 2.75 -14.29
C LEU A 167 -7.38 4.19 -14.43
N SER A 168 -7.50 4.98 -13.37
CA SER A 168 -7.09 6.38 -13.32
C SER A 168 -6.25 6.69 -12.08
N ILE A 169 -5.32 7.60 -12.23
CA ILE A 169 -4.47 8.09 -11.12
C ILE A 169 -5.30 9.08 -10.30
N PRO A 170 -5.32 8.95 -8.96
CA PRO A 170 -6.03 9.86 -8.05
C PRO A 170 -5.58 11.31 -8.13
#